data_38fc4fc26bb6aea8d4940c5a2e67693d
#
_entry.id   38fc4fc26bb6aea8d4940c5a2e67693d
#
_cell.length_a   1.000
_cell.length_b   1.000
_cell.length_c   1.000
_cell.angle_alpha   90.00
_cell.angle_beta   90.00
_cell.angle_gamma   90.00
#
_symmetry.space_group_name_H-M   'P 1'
#
loop_
_entity.id
_entity.type
_entity.pdbx_description
1 polymer ?
#
loop_
_entity_poly.entity_id
_entity_poly.type
_entity_poly.pdbx_seq_one_letter_code
_entity_poly.pdbx_strand_id
1 'polypeptide(L)'
;MDRFFDLDFSQLEDIPAHLSRYTTPQTTVSEKGMVSLNSVMLKTVGSQRMFRARLSPNGYWLVLYRQGEPNLRFSAKSGHASRPELAQLLREKGFSLPAGYTM
;
A
#
# COMPACT_ATOMS: atom_id res chain seq x y z
N MET A 1 -27.76 -11.56 25.65
CA MET A 1 -27.53 -11.29 25.21
C MET A 1 -27.13 -11.27 24.79
N ASP A 2 -27.02 -11.52 25.16
CA ASP A 2 -26.54 -11.32 24.65
C ASP A 2 -25.93 -11.67 24.42
N ARG A 3 -25.74 -12.18 24.58
CA ARG A 3 -25.14 -12.28 24.11
C ARG A 3 -24.62 -12.50 23.66
N PHE A 4 -24.53 -12.90 23.94
CA PHE A 4 -24.08 -12.74 23.27
C PHE A 4 -23.91 -12.79 23.55
N PHE A 5 -24.02 -12.99 24.42
CA PHE A 5 -23.79 -12.60 24.48
C PHE A 5 -23.56 -12.28 25.04
N ASP A 6 -24.26 -12.94 26.08
CA ASP A 6 -23.89 -12.22 26.60
C ASP A 6 -22.70 -12.08 26.57
N LEU A 7 -22.37 -12.78 26.44
CA LEU A 7 -21.16 -12.44 26.16
C LEU A 7 -20.97 -11.04 26.09
N ASP A 8 -19.96 -10.66 26.38
CA ASP A 8 -19.67 -9.30 26.33
C ASP A 8 -19.22 -8.92 24.95
N PHE A 9 -20.12 -8.42 24.17
CA PHE A 9 -19.83 -8.12 22.83
C PHE A 9 -18.95 -6.95 22.64
N SER A 10 -18.90 -6.08 23.57
CA SER A 10 -18.08 -4.90 23.40
C SER A 10 -16.62 -5.24 23.24
N GLN A 11 -16.25 -6.43 23.64
CA GLN A 11 -14.88 -6.81 23.47
C GLN A 11 -14.57 -7.39 22.14
N LEU A 12 -15.62 -7.64 21.38
CA LEU A 12 -15.44 -8.21 20.08
C LEU A 12 -15.54 -7.24 18.97
N GLU A 13 -15.59 -6.00 19.29
CA GLU A 13 -15.91 -5.00 18.36
C GLU A 13 -15.07 -4.99 17.15
N ASP A 14 -15.36 -4.11 16.28
CA ASP A 14 -14.76 -3.96 15.01
C ASP A 14 -13.34 -3.48 15.04
N ILE A 15 -12.79 -3.34 16.20
CA ILE A 15 -11.45 -2.87 16.35
C ILE A 15 -10.45 -3.54 15.44
N PRO A 16 -10.45 -4.87 15.30
CA PRO A 16 -9.46 -5.51 14.46
C PRO A 16 -9.46 -5.03 13.03
N ALA A 17 -10.64 -4.80 12.46
CA ALA A 17 -10.70 -4.37 11.08
C ALA A 17 -10.09 -3.00 10.89
N HIS A 18 -10.38 -2.09 11.79
CA HIS A 18 -9.82 -0.75 11.70
C HIS A 18 -8.33 -0.76 11.93
N LEU A 19 -7.91 -1.51 12.92
CA LEU A 19 -6.51 -1.52 13.26
C LEU A 19 -5.66 -2.08 12.14
N SER A 20 -6.14 -3.09 11.44
CA SER A 20 -5.34 -3.66 10.38
C SER A 20 -5.11 -2.67 9.25
N ARG A 21 -6.09 -1.76 8.98
CA ARG A 21 -5.89 -0.73 7.98
C ARG A 21 -4.77 0.22 8.32
N TYR A 22 -4.64 0.54 9.60
CA TYR A 22 -3.71 1.56 10.04
C TYR A 22 -2.40 1.02 10.56
N THR A 23 -2.28 -0.29 10.71
CA THR A 23 -1.06 -0.87 11.25
C THR A 23 -0.23 -1.59 10.22
N THR A 24 -0.74 -1.79 9.02
CA THR A 24 -0.04 -2.53 7.98
C THR A 24 0.55 -1.56 6.96
N PRO A 25 1.84 -1.66 6.67
CA PRO A 25 2.43 -0.83 5.62
C PRO A 25 1.81 -1.18 4.29
N GLN A 26 1.43 -0.16 3.53
CA GLN A 26 0.70 -0.38 2.29
C GLN A 26 1.08 0.65 1.23
N THR A 27 1.16 0.17 -0.01
CA THR A 27 1.41 1.01 -1.18
C THR A 27 0.24 0.81 -2.13
N THR A 28 -0.32 1.90 -2.63
CA THR A 28 -1.48 1.86 -3.52
C THR A 28 -1.14 2.51 -4.85
N VAL A 29 -1.61 1.90 -5.94
CA VAL A 29 -1.45 2.45 -7.28
C VAL A 29 -2.83 2.82 -7.80
N SER A 30 -3.06 4.09 -8.11
CA SER A 30 -4.35 4.56 -8.58
C SER A 30 -4.49 4.35 -10.09
N GLU A 31 -5.69 4.58 -10.59
CA GLU A 31 -5.97 4.46 -12.02
C GLU A 31 -5.11 5.38 -12.86
N LYS A 32 -4.74 6.51 -12.32
CA LYS A 32 -3.94 7.50 -13.05
C LYS A 32 -2.45 7.32 -12.85
N GLY A 33 -2.06 6.29 -12.10
CA GLY A 33 -0.65 6.03 -11.87
C GLY A 33 -0.07 6.76 -10.69
N MET A 34 -0.92 7.27 -9.79
CA MET A 34 -0.42 7.84 -8.54
C MET A 34 -0.09 6.70 -7.59
N VAL A 35 1.18 6.63 -7.20
CA VAL A 35 1.63 5.63 -6.23
C VAL A 35 1.69 6.31 -4.88
N SER A 36 1.01 5.74 -3.88
CA SER A 36 0.86 6.35 -2.56
C SER A 36 1.30 5.41 -1.48
N LEU A 37 2.01 5.95 -0.48
CA LEU A 37 2.39 5.19 0.71
C LEU A 37 1.48 5.63 1.85
N ASN A 38 0.93 4.66 2.60
CA ASN A 38 0.13 5.03 3.76
C ASN A 38 1.05 5.47 4.91
N SER A 39 0.45 5.96 6.01
CA SER A 39 1.25 6.51 7.11
C SER A 39 2.16 5.47 7.73
N VAL A 40 1.72 4.22 7.79
CA VAL A 40 2.54 3.15 8.37
C VAL A 40 3.73 2.86 7.46
N MET A 41 3.51 2.84 6.15
CA MET A 41 4.59 2.63 5.20
C MET A 41 5.58 3.78 5.24
N LEU A 42 5.10 5.01 5.40
CA LEU A 42 5.98 6.18 5.53
C LEU A 42 6.88 6.06 6.74
N LYS A 43 6.35 5.55 7.84
CA LYS A 43 7.18 5.31 9.03
C LYS A 43 8.19 4.19 8.77
N THR A 44 7.79 3.18 8.06
CA THR A 44 8.65 2.03 7.78
C THR A 44 9.84 2.43 6.94
N VAL A 45 9.63 3.26 5.91
CA VAL A 45 10.73 3.66 5.04
C VAL A 45 11.53 4.83 5.62
N GLY A 46 11.01 5.49 6.66
CA GLY A 46 11.71 6.60 7.29
C GLY A 46 11.80 7.80 6.36
N SER A 47 12.99 8.35 6.24
CA SER A 47 13.19 9.53 5.41
C SER A 47 13.46 9.21 3.95
N GLN A 48 13.59 7.94 3.62
CA GLN A 48 13.89 7.57 2.24
C GLN A 48 12.66 7.78 1.36
N ARG A 49 12.86 8.41 0.21
CA ARG A 49 11.78 8.73 -0.73
C ARG A 49 12.09 8.31 -2.15
N MET A 50 13.29 7.83 -2.41
CA MET A 50 13.67 7.37 -3.74
C MET A 50 13.92 5.88 -3.68
N PHE A 51 13.30 5.17 -4.62
CA PHE A 51 13.38 3.72 -4.66
C PHE A 51 13.52 3.23 -6.09
N ARG A 52 14.11 2.06 -6.23
CA ARG A 52 14.01 1.33 -7.47
C ARG A 52 12.87 0.35 -7.33
N ALA A 53 11.82 0.55 -8.12
CA ALA A 53 10.62 -0.29 -8.06
C ALA A 53 10.67 -1.35 -9.14
N ARG A 54 10.32 -2.57 -8.78
CA ARG A 54 10.21 -3.67 -9.73
C ARG A 54 8.91 -4.41 -9.47
N LEU A 55 8.30 -4.85 -10.56
CA LEU A 55 7.04 -5.56 -10.49
C LEU A 55 7.26 -7.00 -10.94
N SER A 56 6.68 -7.96 -10.24
CA SER A 56 6.79 -9.34 -10.65
C SER A 56 6.04 -9.57 -11.96
N PRO A 57 6.39 -10.62 -12.72
CA PRO A 57 5.73 -10.89 -14.00
C PRO A 57 4.22 -11.02 -13.87
N ASN A 58 3.72 -11.59 -12.77
CA ASN A 58 2.28 -11.76 -12.58
C ASN A 58 1.63 -10.52 -11.96
N GLY A 59 2.40 -9.51 -11.55
CA GLY A 59 1.88 -8.29 -10.99
C GLY A 59 1.52 -8.34 -9.52
N TYR A 60 1.64 -9.49 -8.89
CA TYR A 60 1.24 -9.61 -7.48
C TYR A 60 2.25 -9.08 -6.49
N TRP A 61 3.50 -8.90 -6.92
CA TRP A 61 4.55 -8.41 -6.03
C TRP A 61 5.12 -7.11 -6.56
N LEU A 62 5.09 -6.10 -5.74
CA LEU A 62 5.75 -4.83 -6.02
C LEU A 62 6.89 -4.69 -5.01
N VAL A 63 8.12 -4.61 -5.50
CA VAL A 63 9.29 -4.56 -4.64
C VAL A 63 9.95 -3.20 -4.77
N LEU A 64 10.21 -2.58 -3.63
CA LEU A 64 10.88 -1.30 -3.56
C LEU A 64 12.28 -1.51 -2.99
N TYR A 65 13.29 -1.32 -3.83
CA TYR A 65 14.68 -1.47 -3.41
C TYR A 65 15.21 -0.12 -2.95
N ARG A 66 15.98 -0.15 -1.88
CA ARG A 66 16.61 1.05 -1.38
C ARG A 66 17.85 1.44 -2.18
N GLN A 67 18.43 0.49 -2.88
CA GLN A 67 19.66 0.67 -3.62
C GLN A 67 19.40 0.56 -5.10
N GLY A 68 20.36 1.04 -5.87
CA GLY A 68 20.27 1.02 -7.31
C GLY A 68 19.72 2.33 -7.85
N GLU A 69 19.59 2.39 -9.15
CA GLU A 69 19.10 3.58 -9.82
C GLU A 69 17.61 3.76 -9.51
N PRO A 70 17.22 4.86 -8.86
CA PRO A 70 15.81 5.01 -8.52
C PRO A 70 14.95 5.29 -9.74
N ASN A 71 13.80 4.67 -9.79
CA ASN A 71 12.80 4.95 -10.81
C ASN A 71 11.47 5.37 -10.20
N LEU A 72 11.42 5.53 -8.88
CA LEU A 72 10.23 5.97 -8.17
C LEU A 72 10.65 6.95 -7.09
N ARG A 73 10.10 8.15 -7.16
CA ARG A 73 10.47 9.22 -6.26
C ARG A 73 9.23 9.78 -5.61
N PHE A 74 9.12 9.63 -4.29
CA PHE A 74 7.96 10.07 -3.54
C PHE A 74 8.18 11.46 -2.98
N SER A 75 7.11 12.24 -2.94
CA SER A 75 7.13 13.54 -2.29
C SER A 75 7.45 13.38 -0.81
N ALA A 76 8.29 14.24 -0.28
CA ALA A 76 8.69 14.15 1.12
C ALA A 76 7.51 14.36 2.05
N LYS A 77 6.55 15.19 1.65
CA LYS A 77 5.41 15.52 2.50
C LYS A 77 4.25 14.57 2.30
N SER A 78 3.87 14.32 1.06
CA SER A 78 2.65 13.58 0.78
C SER A 78 2.86 12.08 0.65
N GLY A 79 4.08 11.64 0.37
CA GLY A 79 4.33 10.23 0.12
C GLY A 79 3.71 9.74 -1.18
N HIS A 80 3.49 10.64 -2.13
CA HIS A 80 2.93 10.30 -3.44
C HIS A 80 3.98 10.40 -4.53
N ALA A 81 3.87 9.54 -5.54
CA ALA A 81 4.71 9.59 -6.71
C ALA A 81 3.84 9.35 -7.93
N SER A 82 4.19 9.96 -9.04
CA SER A 82 3.45 9.77 -10.28
C SER A 82 4.22 8.81 -11.16
N ARG A 83 3.58 7.71 -11.54
CA ARG A 83 4.19 6.72 -12.43
C ARG A 83 3.09 6.05 -13.24
N PRO A 84 2.58 6.73 -14.28
CA PRO A 84 1.49 6.17 -15.09
C PRO A 84 1.85 4.86 -15.75
N GLU A 85 3.12 4.63 -16.03
CA GLU A 85 3.58 3.38 -16.64
C GLU A 85 3.25 2.18 -15.77
N LEU A 86 3.32 2.34 -14.46
CA LEU A 86 3.01 1.25 -13.55
C LEU A 86 1.53 0.89 -13.63
N ALA A 87 0.67 1.90 -13.70
CA ALA A 87 -0.76 1.65 -13.85
C ALA A 87 -1.05 0.91 -15.16
N GLN A 88 -0.38 1.30 -16.23
CA GLN A 88 -0.58 0.63 -17.50
C GLN A 88 -0.11 -0.82 -17.46
N LEU A 89 1.03 -1.08 -16.86
CA LEU A 89 1.52 -2.44 -16.71
C LEU A 89 0.53 -3.31 -15.95
N LEU A 90 -0.06 -2.77 -14.89
CA LEU A 90 -1.03 -3.50 -14.11
C LEU A 90 -2.29 -3.80 -14.90
N ARG A 91 -2.76 -2.84 -15.69
CA ARG A 91 -3.92 -3.08 -16.55
C ARG A 91 -3.62 -4.18 -17.57
N GLU A 92 -2.44 -4.16 -18.14
CA GLU A 92 -2.04 -5.18 -19.12
C GLU A 92 -1.99 -6.57 -18.50
N LYS A 93 -1.73 -6.64 -17.19
CA LYS A 93 -1.71 -7.91 -16.47
C LYS A 93 -3.09 -8.29 -15.94
N GLY A 94 -4.11 -7.49 -16.23
CA GLY A 94 -5.48 -7.82 -15.87
C GLY A 94 -5.94 -7.30 -14.53
N PHE A 95 -5.18 -6.42 -13.90
CA PHE A 95 -5.56 -5.87 -12.62
C PHE A 95 -6.54 -4.71 -12.77
N SER A 96 -7.49 -4.66 -11.82
CA SER A 96 -8.35 -3.51 -11.68
C SER A 96 -7.66 -2.50 -10.77
N LEU A 97 -7.74 -1.24 -11.14
CA LEU A 97 -7.17 -0.19 -10.33
C LEU A 97 -8.25 0.56 -9.59
N PRO A 98 -7.98 1.05 -8.39
CA PRO A 98 -6.67 1.06 -7.73
C PRO A 98 -6.28 -0.31 -7.20
N ALA A 99 -4.98 -0.56 -7.14
CA ALA A 99 -4.43 -1.79 -6.61
C ALA A 99 -3.60 -1.48 -5.37
N GLY A 100 -3.74 -2.31 -4.34
CA GLY A 100 -3.01 -2.12 -3.10
C GLY A 100 -2.05 -3.27 -2.84
N TYR A 101 -0.85 -2.92 -2.36
CA TYR A 101 0.16 -3.89 -1.99
C TYR A 101 0.43 -3.76 -0.50
N THR A 102 0.34 -4.86 0.21
CA THR A 102 0.56 -4.91 1.66
C THR A 102 1.90 -5.56 1.91
N MET A 103 2.62 -4.96 2.84
CA MET A 103 3.92 -5.48 3.20
C MET A 103 3.81 -6.69 4.14
#